data_94da7b364dd8c716bd328525fda7a63f
#
_entry.id   94da7b364dd8c716bd328525fda7a63f
#
_cell.length_a   1.000
_cell.length_b   1.000
_cell.length_c   1.000
_cell.angle_alpha   90.00
_cell.angle_beta   90.00
_cell.angle_gamma   90.00
#
_symmetry.space_group_name_H-M   'P 1'
#
loop_
_entity.id
_entity.type
_entity.pdbx_description
1 polymer ?
#
loop_
_entity_poly.entity_id
_entity_poly.type
_entity_poly.pdbx_seq_one_letter_code
_entity_poly.pdbx_strand_id
1 'polypeptide(L)'
;MEQKVILFQGDSITDADRNRTNDLSMGCGYPTLVTGHLGAAFPYQYKFYNRGIGGHRVVDLYARIKADMINLKPDYMSILIGINDVWHEIGGHNGVDAEKFEMVYGWMIEELLRELPDLKLMLLEPFVLPGSATRSNDENPGRWEYFRSETDLRRTVVKRLAEKYDLVFVPLQERFSAANADAPEDGYWLSDGVHPTAAGHELIKQAWLEGFSKL
;
A
#
# COMPACT_ATOMS: atom_id res chain seq x y z
N MET A 1 -20.47 20.44 -10.46
CA MET A 1 -19.59 20.45 -9.27
C MET A 1 -18.26 19.83 -9.69
N GLU A 2 -17.15 20.38 -9.25
CA GLU A 2 -15.83 19.79 -9.49
C GLU A 2 -15.69 18.52 -8.67
N GLN A 3 -15.23 17.42 -9.31
CA GLN A 3 -15.05 16.14 -8.63
C GLN A 3 -13.81 16.20 -7.73
N LYS A 4 -13.89 15.62 -6.54
CA LYS A 4 -12.72 15.39 -5.68
C LYS A 4 -11.88 14.22 -6.21
N VAL A 5 -10.57 14.40 -6.24
CA VAL A 5 -9.64 13.40 -6.77
C VAL A 5 -9.16 12.48 -5.64
N ILE A 6 -9.35 11.17 -5.81
CA ILE A 6 -8.80 10.12 -4.95
C ILE A 6 -7.69 9.39 -5.70
N LEU A 7 -6.49 9.34 -5.12
CA LEU A 7 -5.33 8.69 -5.68
C LEU A 7 -4.90 7.49 -4.81
N PHE A 8 -4.80 6.32 -5.42
CA PHE A 8 -4.19 5.13 -4.84
C PHE A 8 -2.75 5.00 -5.32
N GLN A 9 -1.78 5.01 -4.40
CA GLN A 9 -0.37 4.90 -4.70
C GLN A 9 0.23 3.69 -3.99
N GLY A 10 1.18 3.01 -4.64
CA GLY A 10 1.84 1.84 -4.07
C GLY A 10 2.54 0.96 -5.10
N ASP A 11 2.67 -0.31 -4.74
CA ASP A 11 3.31 -1.38 -5.51
C ASP A 11 2.31 -2.30 -6.23
N SER A 12 2.65 -3.61 -6.39
CA SER A 12 1.80 -4.62 -7.02
C SER A 12 0.45 -4.82 -6.33
N ILE A 13 0.38 -4.63 -5.01
CA ILE A 13 -0.86 -4.78 -4.24
C ILE A 13 -1.87 -3.68 -4.63
N THR A 14 -1.38 -2.48 -4.92
CA THR A 14 -2.19 -1.37 -5.40
C THR A 14 -2.41 -1.42 -6.92
N ASP A 15 -1.38 -1.76 -7.71
CA ASP A 15 -1.43 -1.95 -9.17
C ASP A 15 -2.53 -2.96 -9.56
N ALA A 16 -2.45 -4.15 -8.97
CA ALA A 16 -3.41 -5.24 -9.15
C ALA A 16 -3.83 -5.39 -10.62
N ASP A 17 -2.85 -5.53 -11.52
CA ASP A 17 -3.02 -5.72 -12.97
C ASP A 17 -3.80 -4.58 -13.66
N ARG A 18 -3.71 -3.34 -13.18
CA ARG A 18 -4.34 -2.22 -13.88
C ARG A 18 -3.76 -2.01 -15.28
N ASN A 19 -4.57 -1.61 -16.22
CA ASN A 19 -4.08 -1.15 -17.52
C ASN A 19 -3.44 0.25 -17.35
N ARG A 20 -2.10 0.31 -17.42
CA ARG A 20 -1.31 1.55 -17.19
C ARG A 20 -1.45 2.61 -18.28
N THR A 21 -2.03 2.27 -19.42
CA THR A 21 -2.33 3.22 -20.51
C THR A 21 -3.75 3.78 -20.45
N ASN A 22 -4.55 3.32 -19.46
CA ASN A 22 -5.91 3.77 -19.26
C ASN A 22 -6.10 4.25 -17.80
N ASP A 23 -6.22 5.56 -17.61
CA ASP A 23 -6.39 6.18 -16.28
C ASP A 23 -7.68 5.76 -15.55
N LEU A 24 -8.65 5.22 -16.26
CA LEU A 24 -9.88 4.68 -15.67
C LEU A 24 -9.72 3.26 -15.12
N SER A 25 -8.61 2.59 -15.42
CA SER A 25 -8.34 1.24 -14.94
C SER A 25 -7.86 1.26 -13.49
N MET A 26 -8.66 0.68 -12.60
CA MET A 26 -8.33 0.53 -11.18
C MET A 26 -7.67 -0.81 -10.86
N GLY A 27 -7.54 -1.72 -11.85
CA GLY A 27 -7.04 -3.09 -11.66
C GLY A 27 -8.13 -4.03 -11.12
N CYS A 28 -7.71 -5.16 -10.52
CA CYS A 28 -8.62 -6.14 -9.92
C CYS A 28 -8.53 -6.21 -8.39
N GLY A 29 -7.88 -5.24 -7.75
CA GLY A 29 -7.63 -5.20 -6.32
C GLY A 29 -8.52 -4.24 -5.53
N TYR A 30 -8.06 -3.89 -4.31
CA TYR A 30 -8.79 -3.01 -3.41
C TYR A 30 -9.14 -1.63 -4.03
N PRO A 31 -8.34 -1.03 -4.94
CA PRO A 31 -8.73 0.24 -5.57
C PRO A 31 -10.05 0.12 -6.35
N THR A 32 -10.26 -1.00 -7.06
CA THR A 32 -11.53 -1.26 -7.77
C THR A 32 -12.70 -1.40 -6.79
N LEU A 33 -12.51 -2.12 -5.68
CA LEU A 33 -13.54 -2.32 -4.67
C LEU A 33 -13.94 -1.01 -3.98
N VAL A 34 -12.95 -0.16 -3.64
CA VAL A 34 -13.19 1.18 -3.06
C VAL A 34 -13.90 2.08 -4.08
N THR A 35 -13.42 2.11 -5.33
CA THR A 35 -14.02 2.91 -6.42
C THR A 35 -15.48 2.52 -6.64
N GLY A 36 -15.79 1.21 -6.68
CA GLY A 36 -17.16 0.71 -6.81
C GLY A 36 -18.04 1.13 -5.64
N HIS A 37 -17.53 1.00 -4.40
CA HIS A 37 -18.25 1.39 -3.18
C HIS A 37 -18.56 2.89 -3.15
N LEU A 38 -17.54 3.74 -3.29
CA LEU A 38 -17.71 5.20 -3.22
C LEU A 38 -18.47 5.76 -4.43
N GLY A 39 -18.23 5.21 -5.63
CA GLY A 39 -18.92 5.62 -6.84
C GLY A 39 -20.43 5.34 -6.80
N ALA A 40 -20.82 4.22 -6.20
CA ALA A 40 -22.23 3.89 -6.00
C ALA A 40 -22.90 4.71 -4.87
N ALA A 41 -22.16 4.91 -3.76
CA ALA A 41 -22.66 5.69 -2.62
C ALA A 41 -22.74 7.20 -2.90
N PHE A 42 -21.81 7.72 -3.71
CA PHE A 42 -21.65 9.15 -3.98
C PHE A 42 -21.47 9.44 -5.48
N PRO A 43 -22.49 9.25 -6.31
CA PRO A 43 -22.39 9.40 -7.76
C PRO A 43 -21.85 10.79 -8.15
N TYR A 44 -20.89 10.82 -9.07
CA TYR A 44 -20.23 12.02 -9.61
C TYR A 44 -19.42 12.88 -8.62
N GLN A 45 -19.25 12.43 -7.35
CA GLN A 45 -18.47 13.22 -6.38
C GLN A 45 -16.96 13.02 -6.51
N TYR A 46 -16.52 11.83 -6.91
CA TYR A 46 -15.10 11.47 -6.94
C TYR A 46 -14.62 11.09 -8.34
N LYS A 47 -13.36 11.45 -8.61
CA LYS A 47 -12.54 10.93 -9.70
C LYS A 47 -11.41 10.09 -9.10
N PHE A 48 -11.16 8.93 -9.67
CA PHE A 48 -10.21 7.99 -9.11
C PHE A 48 -9.01 7.78 -10.02
N TYR A 49 -7.83 7.67 -9.43
CA TYR A 49 -6.60 7.26 -10.10
C TYR A 49 -5.91 6.16 -9.33
N ASN A 50 -5.49 5.10 -10.03
CA ASN A 50 -4.58 4.11 -9.51
C ASN A 50 -3.20 4.33 -10.16
N ARG A 51 -2.18 4.58 -9.32
CA ARG A 51 -0.78 4.78 -9.73
C ARG A 51 0.15 3.73 -9.11
N GLY A 52 -0.40 2.61 -8.63
CA GLY A 52 0.39 1.44 -8.25
C GLY A 52 1.23 0.92 -9.41
N ILE A 53 2.45 0.44 -9.12
CA ILE A 53 3.34 -0.22 -10.09
C ILE A 53 4.00 -1.41 -9.41
N GLY A 54 3.77 -2.62 -9.95
CA GLY A 54 4.34 -3.84 -9.41
C GLY A 54 5.86 -3.79 -9.24
N GLY A 55 6.35 -4.30 -8.11
CA GLY A 55 7.78 -4.34 -7.77
C GLY A 55 8.35 -3.05 -7.19
N HIS A 56 7.61 -1.95 -7.14
CA HIS A 56 8.14 -0.67 -6.66
C HIS A 56 8.38 -0.67 -5.16
N ARG A 57 9.47 0.01 -4.76
CA ARG A 57 9.91 0.32 -3.39
C ARG A 57 9.62 1.79 -3.09
N VAL A 58 9.86 2.23 -1.86
CA VAL A 58 9.70 3.64 -1.48
C VAL A 58 10.52 4.59 -2.36
N VAL A 59 11.75 4.22 -2.71
CA VAL A 59 12.64 5.01 -3.59
C VAL A 59 12.07 5.17 -5.00
N ASP A 60 11.40 4.14 -5.52
CA ASP A 60 10.78 4.16 -6.84
C ASP A 60 9.53 5.05 -6.86
N LEU A 61 8.78 5.13 -5.74
CA LEU A 61 7.68 6.07 -5.56
C LEU A 61 8.19 7.52 -5.56
N TYR A 62 9.27 7.78 -4.79
CA TYR A 62 9.85 9.11 -4.71
C TYR A 62 10.36 9.59 -6.07
N ALA A 63 10.98 8.72 -6.86
CA ALA A 63 11.48 9.06 -8.20
C ALA A 63 10.39 9.55 -9.16
N ARG A 64 9.14 9.16 -8.95
CA ARG A 64 7.99 9.54 -9.80
C ARG A 64 6.96 10.43 -9.09
N ILE A 65 7.33 11.04 -7.96
CA ILE A 65 6.43 11.83 -7.10
C ILE A 65 5.71 12.95 -7.88
N LYS A 66 6.41 13.65 -8.77
CA LYS A 66 5.81 14.74 -9.55
C LYS A 66 4.80 14.24 -10.56
N ALA A 67 5.17 13.24 -11.37
CA ALA A 67 4.34 12.75 -12.46
C ALA A 67 3.08 12.03 -11.96
N ASP A 68 3.25 11.19 -10.93
CA ASP A 68 2.23 10.25 -10.50
C ASP A 68 1.51 10.64 -9.19
N MET A 69 1.86 11.78 -8.61
CA MET A 69 1.24 12.30 -7.40
C MET A 69 0.94 13.81 -7.52
N ILE A 70 1.95 14.67 -7.50
CA ILE A 70 1.77 16.13 -7.41
C ILE A 70 0.98 16.69 -8.59
N ASN A 71 1.34 16.30 -9.82
CA ASN A 71 0.69 16.81 -11.05
C ASN A 71 -0.79 16.38 -11.18
N LEU A 72 -1.20 15.33 -10.47
CA LEU A 72 -2.61 14.88 -10.46
C LEU A 72 -3.48 15.68 -9.49
N LYS A 73 -2.87 16.48 -8.62
CA LYS A 73 -3.53 17.34 -7.63
C LYS A 73 -4.63 16.62 -6.86
N PRO A 74 -4.33 15.48 -6.19
CA PRO A 74 -5.33 14.74 -5.45
C PRO A 74 -5.81 15.52 -4.23
N ASP A 75 -7.12 15.45 -3.94
CA ASP A 75 -7.70 15.87 -2.67
C ASP A 75 -7.46 14.83 -1.57
N TYR A 76 -7.46 13.55 -1.96
CA TYR A 76 -7.23 12.40 -1.08
C TYR A 76 -6.19 11.48 -1.70
N MET A 77 -5.26 10.99 -0.91
CA MET A 77 -4.26 10.00 -1.35
C MET A 77 -4.08 8.93 -0.30
N SER A 78 -3.93 7.69 -0.75
CA SER A 78 -3.47 6.58 0.08
C SER A 78 -2.17 6.00 -0.47
N ILE A 79 -1.21 5.66 0.40
CA ILE A 79 0.06 5.04 0.03
C ILE A 79 0.20 3.72 0.76
N LEU A 80 0.36 2.62 0.01
CA LEU A 80 0.68 1.28 0.50
C LEU A 80 1.99 0.83 -0.12
N ILE A 81 3.07 0.84 0.66
CA ILE A 81 4.44 0.54 0.20
C ILE A 81 5.27 -0.07 1.33
N GLY A 82 6.30 -0.85 1.00
CA GLY A 82 7.28 -1.33 1.96
C GLY A 82 7.62 -2.82 1.85
N ILE A 83 6.77 -3.64 1.26
CA ILE A 83 7.06 -5.08 1.14
C ILE A 83 8.17 -5.37 0.13
N ASN A 84 8.26 -4.61 -0.96
CA ASN A 84 9.34 -4.76 -1.95
C ASN A 84 10.67 -4.20 -1.45
N ASP A 85 10.65 -3.26 -0.52
CA ASP A 85 11.84 -2.78 0.18
C ASP A 85 12.52 -3.90 0.98
N VAL A 86 11.74 -4.89 1.42
CA VAL A 86 12.19 -6.14 2.06
C VAL A 86 12.50 -7.21 1.02
N TRP A 87 11.58 -7.49 0.10
CA TRP A 87 11.67 -8.63 -0.81
C TRP A 87 12.86 -8.55 -1.76
N HIS A 88 13.13 -7.37 -2.30
CA HIS A 88 14.24 -7.18 -3.25
C HIS A 88 15.61 -7.39 -2.62
N GLU A 89 15.76 -7.34 -1.28
CA GLU A 89 17.02 -7.68 -0.62
C GLU A 89 17.31 -9.18 -0.71
N ILE A 90 16.30 -10.03 -0.53
CA ILE A 90 16.47 -11.50 -0.50
C ILE A 90 16.93 -12.03 -1.87
N GLY A 91 16.38 -11.50 -2.96
CA GLY A 91 16.61 -12.05 -4.30
C GLY A 91 17.66 -11.32 -5.11
N GLY A 92 17.97 -10.07 -4.79
CA GLY A 92 18.75 -9.20 -5.66
C GLY A 92 19.67 -8.22 -4.95
N HIS A 93 19.77 -8.27 -3.62
CA HIS A 93 20.53 -7.31 -2.80
C HIS A 93 20.21 -5.85 -3.17
N ASN A 94 18.93 -5.60 -3.47
CA ASN A 94 18.44 -4.31 -3.92
C ASN A 94 17.20 -3.87 -3.10
N GLY A 95 17.16 -4.26 -1.84
CA GLY A 95 16.20 -3.78 -0.86
C GLY A 95 16.48 -2.33 -0.44
N VAL A 96 15.63 -1.84 0.44
CA VAL A 96 15.83 -0.54 1.09
C VAL A 96 15.75 -0.77 2.59
N ASP A 97 16.87 -0.58 3.29
CA ASP A 97 16.91 -0.74 4.75
C ASP A 97 15.92 0.20 5.47
N ALA A 98 15.55 -0.14 6.71
CA ALA A 98 14.50 0.59 7.43
C ALA A 98 14.83 2.07 7.68
N GLU A 99 16.10 2.41 7.89
CA GLU A 99 16.54 3.79 8.10
C GLU A 99 16.37 4.62 6.82
N LYS A 100 16.85 4.10 5.69
CA LYS A 100 16.69 4.74 4.38
C LYS A 100 15.22 4.81 3.96
N PHE A 101 14.44 3.75 4.22
CA PHE A 101 13.01 3.72 3.99
C PHE A 101 12.32 4.88 4.73
N GLU A 102 12.64 5.08 6.02
CA GLU A 102 12.10 6.18 6.81
C GLU A 102 12.47 7.55 6.24
N MET A 103 13.75 7.74 5.91
CA MET A 103 14.24 9.01 5.35
C MET A 103 13.53 9.35 4.04
N VAL A 104 13.49 8.42 3.09
CA VAL A 104 12.90 8.66 1.76
C VAL A 104 11.39 8.84 1.85
N TYR A 105 10.72 8.06 2.69
CA TYR A 105 9.29 8.21 2.89
C TYR A 105 8.96 9.55 3.57
N GLY A 106 9.76 9.96 4.57
CA GLY A 106 9.65 11.27 5.20
C GLY A 106 9.80 12.42 4.20
N TRP A 107 10.83 12.39 3.35
CA TRP A 107 11.01 13.39 2.29
C TRP A 107 9.83 13.44 1.32
N MET A 108 9.31 12.27 0.95
CA MET A 108 8.14 12.19 0.07
C MET A 108 6.91 12.84 0.72
N ILE A 109 6.64 12.57 1.99
CA ILE A 109 5.54 13.17 2.74
C ILE A 109 5.72 14.69 2.84
N GLU A 110 6.90 15.16 3.21
CA GLU A 110 7.21 16.59 3.34
C GLU A 110 7.02 17.33 2.01
N GLU A 111 7.47 16.74 0.90
CA GLU A 111 7.28 17.31 -0.44
C GLU A 111 5.79 17.34 -0.83
N LEU A 112 5.06 16.26 -0.59
CA LEU A 112 3.62 16.20 -0.88
C LEU A 112 2.83 17.25 -0.10
N LEU A 113 3.06 17.38 1.21
CA LEU A 113 2.35 18.35 2.05
C LEU A 113 2.72 19.81 1.72
N ARG A 114 3.96 20.05 1.27
CA ARG A 114 4.39 21.37 0.81
C ARG A 114 3.75 21.77 -0.51
N GLU A 115 3.71 20.86 -1.49
CA GLU A 115 3.18 21.12 -2.84
C GLU A 115 1.64 21.04 -2.91
N LEU A 116 1.02 20.31 -1.98
CA LEU A 116 -0.41 20.03 -1.90
C LEU A 116 -0.91 20.28 -0.45
N PRO A 117 -1.00 21.54 0.00
CA PRO A 117 -1.27 21.83 1.42
C PRO A 117 -2.66 21.39 1.90
N ASP A 118 -3.62 21.17 1.01
CA ASP A 118 -4.97 20.69 1.34
C ASP A 118 -5.12 19.17 1.20
N LEU A 119 -4.05 18.46 0.83
CA LEU A 119 -4.07 17.00 0.64
C LEU A 119 -4.44 16.27 1.93
N LYS A 120 -5.43 15.39 1.83
CA LYS A 120 -5.78 14.42 2.86
C LYS A 120 -5.04 13.10 2.56
N LEU A 121 -3.99 12.85 3.32
CA LEU A 121 -3.09 11.71 3.10
C LEU A 121 -3.31 10.65 4.17
N MET A 122 -3.38 9.38 3.77
CA MET A 122 -3.34 8.24 4.67
C MET A 122 -2.26 7.24 4.28
N LEU A 123 -1.58 6.70 5.28
CA LEU A 123 -0.53 5.72 5.14
C LEU A 123 -1.07 4.35 5.53
N LEU A 124 -1.02 3.40 4.59
CA LEU A 124 -1.43 2.02 4.82
C LEU A 124 -0.22 1.20 5.27
N GLU A 125 -0.43 0.39 6.29
CA GLU A 125 0.59 -0.48 6.86
C GLU A 125 0.99 -1.59 5.87
N PRO A 126 2.30 -1.80 5.56
CA PRO A 126 2.74 -3.00 4.86
C PRO A 126 2.48 -4.25 5.73
N PHE A 127 2.25 -5.39 5.10
CA PHE A 127 1.88 -6.62 5.77
C PHE A 127 2.49 -7.84 5.08
N VAL A 128 2.55 -8.96 5.80
CA VAL A 128 3.03 -10.26 5.30
C VAL A 128 2.41 -11.41 6.09
N LEU A 129 2.13 -12.53 5.43
CA LEU A 129 1.78 -13.81 6.03
C LEU A 129 2.73 -14.91 5.55
N PRO A 130 2.78 -16.06 6.24
CA PRO A 130 3.43 -17.23 5.69
C PRO A 130 2.74 -17.69 4.39
N GLY A 131 3.52 -17.92 3.34
CA GLY A 131 3.01 -18.35 2.05
C GLY A 131 4.15 -18.84 1.16
N SER A 132 3.86 -19.24 -0.08
CA SER A 132 4.83 -19.86 -0.99
C SER A 132 6.07 -18.99 -1.28
N ALA A 133 5.90 -17.64 -1.28
CA ALA A 133 7.02 -16.73 -1.50
C ALA A 133 7.76 -16.32 -0.20
N THR A 134 7.13 -16.47 0.96
CA THR A 134 7.66 -15.92 2.23
C THR A 134 8.15 -16.99 3.21
N ARG A 135 7.68 -18.25 3.10
CA ARG A 135 8.09 -19.35 3.98
C ARG A 135 9.54 -19.69 3.85
N SER A 136 10.12 -20.09 4.98
CA SER A 136 11.41 -20.77 5.01
C SER A 136 11.31 -22.14 4.34
N ASN A 137 12.37 -22.54 3.64
CA ASN A 137 12.55 -23.86 3.02
C ASN A 137 14.01 -24.30 3.18
N ASP A 138 14.37 -25.49 2.68
CA ASP A 138 15.73 -26.04 2.81
C ASP A 138 16.80 -25.13 2.17
N GLU A 139 16.47 -24.44 1.10
CA GLU A 139 17.38 -23.52 0.40
C GLU A 139 17.50 -22.16 1.12
N ASN A 140 16.45 -21.75 1.81
CA ASN A 140 16.36 -20.46 2.52
C ASN A 140 15.73 -20.65 3.91
N PRO A 141 16.43 -21.24 4.88
CA PRO A 141 15.85 -21.62 6.17
C PRO A 141 15.42 -20.46 7.07
N GLY A 142 15.98 -19.27 6.87
CA GLY A 142 15.62 -18.05 7.64
C GLY A 142 14.71 -17.09 6.88
N ARG A 143 14.11 -17.50 5.76
CA ARG A 143 13.35 -16.60 4.86
C ARG A 143 12.13 -15.97 5.55
N TRP A 144 11.34 -16.77 6.25
CA TRP A 144 10.15 -16.28 6.96
C TRP A 144 10.50 -15.27 8.07
N GLU A 145 11.49 -15.61 8.88
CA GLU A 145 11.97 -14.78 9.98
C GLU A 145 12.46 -13.41 9.45
N TYR A 146 13.16 -13.44 8.32
CA TYR A 146 13.61 -12.22 7.64
C TYR A 146 12.44 -11.38 7.14
N PHE A 147 11.51 -11.97 6.36
CA PHE A 147 10.33 -11.25 5.87
C PHE A 147 9.55 -10.62 7.02
N ARG A 148 9.28 -11.39 8.07
CA ARG A 148 8.51 -10.95 9.22
C ARG A 148 9.21 -9.79 9.94
N SER A 149 10.46 -9.98 10.36
CA SER A 149 11.19 -8.98 11.15
C SER A 149 11.39 -7.68 10.37
N GLU A 150 11.76 -7.79 9.09
CA GLU A 150 12.00 -6.62 8.26
C GLU A 150 10.71 -5.89 7.87
N THR A 151 9.60 -6.62 7.65
CA THR A 151 8.30 -5.99 7.46
C THR A 151 7.84 -5.29 8.74
N ASP A 152 8.05 -5.88 9.92
CA ASP A 152 7.71 -5.26 11.21
C ASP A 152 8.47 -3.94 11.44
N LEU A 153 9.73 -3.84 10.99
CA LEU A 153 10.47 -2.57 11.01
C LEU A 153 9.79 -1.51 10.12
N ARG A 154 9.40 -1.87 8.86
CA ARG A 154 8.71 -0.92 7.95
C ARG A 154 7.35 -0.51 8.48
N ARG A 155 6.59 -1.43 9.08
CA ARG A 155 5.31 -1.15 9.77
C ARG A 155 5.49 -0.09 10.85
N THR A 156 6.51 -0.28 11.70
CA THR A 156 6.85 0.66 12.78
C THR A 156 7.20 2.05 12.22
N VAL A 157 7.96 2.10 11.13
CA VAL A 157 8.29 3.35 10.44
C VAL A 157 7.03 4.03 9.90
N VAL A 158 6.17 3.30 9.18
CA VAL A 158 4.93 3.86 8.59
C VAL A 158 4.04 4.46 9.68
N LYS A 159 3.85 3.74 10.80
CA LYS A 159 3.08 4.23 11.94
C LYS A 159 3.70 5.50 12.55
N ARG A 160 5.01 5.51 12.78
CA ARG A 160 5.74 6.66 13.32
C ARG A 160 5.67 7.89 12.42
N LEU A 161 5.77 7.70 11.09
CA LEU A 161 5.62 8.78 10.12
C LEU A 161 4.19 9.34 10.12
N ALA A 162 3.16 8.49 10.19
CA ALA A 162 1.80 8.94 10.30
C ALA A 162 1.57 9.78 11.57
N GLU A 163 2.10 9.35 12.72
CA GLU A 163 2.06 10.09 13.98
C GLU A 163 2.83 11.42 13.88
N LYS A 164 4.05 11.40 13.30
CA LYS A 164 4.89 12.60 13.16
C LYS A 164 4.23 13.72 12.34
N TYR A 165 3.53 13.35 11.28
CA TYR A 165 2.93 14.31 10.34
C TYR A 165 1.42 14.49 10.53
N ASP A 166 0.84 13.96 11.60
CA ASP A 166 -0.61 14.00 11.91
C ASP A 166 -1.46 13.45 10.75
N LEU A 167 -1.08 12.29 10.22
CA LEU A 167 -1.74 11.61 9.11
C LEU A 167 -2.55 10.41 9.59
N VAL A 168 -3.54 10.02 8.81
CA VAL A 168 -4.30 8.79 9.10
C VAL A 168 -3.43 7.56 8.84
N PHE A 169 -3.21 6.75 9.88
CA PHE A 169 -2.62 5.42 9.77
C PHE A 169 -3.71 4.36 9.63
N VAL A 170 -3.54 3.46 8.64
CA VAL A 170 -4.46 2.34 8.37
C VAL A 170 -3.76 1.03 8.70
N PRO A 171 -4.05 0.40 9.86
CA PRO A 171 -3.43 -0.86 10.26
C PRO A 171 -3.97 -2.02 9.41
N LEU A 172 -3.07 -2.88 8.91
CA LEU A 172 -3.43 -4.03 8.06
C LEU A 172 -2.90 -5.36 8.61
N GLN A 173 -1.68 -5.40 9.17
CA GLN A 173 -1.07 -6.65 9.60
C GLN A 173 -1.92 -7.41 10.62
N GLU A 174 -2.42 -6.73 11.64
CA GLU A 174 -3.24 -7.37 12.67
C GLU A 174 -4.56 -7.90 12.09
N ARG A 175 -5.15 -7.17 11.12
CA ARG A 175 -6.34 -7.60 10.41
C ARG A 175 -6.10 -8.89 9.61
N PHE A 176 -4.98 -8.96 8.88
CA PHE A 176 -4.59 -10.18 8.17
C PHE A 176 -4.23 -11.33 9.13
N SER A 177 -3.55 -11.04 10.23
CA SER A 177 -3.21 -12.05 11.23
C SER A 177 -4.45 -12.65 11.91
N ALA A 178 -5.42 -11.83 12.27
CA ALA A 178 -6.70 -12.27 12.83
C ALA A 178 -7.50 -13.10 11.81
N ALA A 179 -7.64 -12.61 10.57
CA ALA A 179 -8.32 -13.33 9.51
C ALA A 179 -7.65 -14.70 9.22
N ASN A 180 -6.33 -14.75 9.21
CA ASN A 180 -5.57 -15.99 9.01
C ASN A 180 -5.71 -16.98 10.19
N ALA A 181 -5.97 -16.51 11.40
CA ALA A 181 -6.26 -17.37 12.54
C ALA A 181 -7.63 -18.08 12.39
N ASP A 182 -8.61 -17.38 11.81
CA ASP A 182 -9.95 -17.91 11.56
C ASP A 182 -10.00 -18.85 10.34
N ALA A 183 -9.18 -18.59 9.32
CA ALA A 183 -9.07 -19.39 8.10
C ALA A 183 -7.60 -19.58 7.71
N PRO A 184 -6.89 -20.56 8.34
CA PRO A 184 -5.42 -20.67 8.26
C PRO A 184 -4.91 -21.37 7.00
N GLU A 185 -5.73 -21.50 5.96
CA GLU A 185 -5.31 -22.12 4.70
C GLU A 185 -4.35 -21.20 3.95
N ASP A 186 -3.19 -21.76 3.58
CA ASP A 186 -2.21 -21.03 2.77
C ASP A 186 -2.81 -20.59 1.43
N GLY A 187 -2.55 -19.34 1.08
CA GLY A 187 -3.04 -18.77 -0.16
C GLY A 187 -4.49 -18.27 -0.10
N TYR A 188 -5.24 -18.48 0.99
CA TYR A 188 -6.61 -18.01 1.07
C TYR A 188 -6.71 -16.47 1.12
N TRP A 189 -5.94 -15.81 1.98
CA TRP A 189 -5.93 -14.35 2.12
C TRP A 189 -4.87 -13.69 1.23
N LEU A 190 -3.65 -14.25 1.22
CA LEU A 190 -2.53 -13.80 0.41
C LEU A 190 -2.04 -14.99 -0.40
N SER A 191 -2.14 -14.93 -1.71
CA SER A 191 -1.88 -16.06 -2.62
C SER A 191 -0.47 -16.68 -2.47
N ASP A 192 0.50 -15.87 -2.07
CA ASP A 192 1.91 -16.26 -1.90
C ASP A 192 2.51 -15.80 -0.57
N GLY A 193 1.71 -15.20 0.30
CA GLY A 193 2.12 -14.57 1.55
C GLY A 193 2.28 -13.05 1.47
N VAL A 194 2.20 -12.46 0.26
CA VAL A 194 2.32 -11.03 -0.01
C VAL A 194 1.12 -10.50 -0.79
N HIS A 195 0.79 -11.13 -1.92
CA HIS A 195 -0.24 -10.62 -2.84
C HIS A 195 -1.64 -11.07 -2.42
N PRO A 196 -2.55 -10.12 -2.14
CA PRO A 196 -3.90 -10.44 -1.71
C PRO A 196 -4.70 -11.18 -2.78
N THR A 197 -5.49 -12.15 -2.34
CA THR A 197 -6.60 -12.71 -3.11
C THR A 197 -7.77 -11.73 -3.15
N ALA A 198 -8.86 -12.06 -3.81
CA ALA A 198 -10.08 -11.24 -3.76
C ALA A 198 -10.57 -11.03 -2.31
N ALA A 199 -10.48 -12.08 -1.45
CA ALA A 199 -10.81 -11.97 -0.03
C ALA A 199 -9.83 -11.05 0.73
N GLY A 200 -8.53 -11.15 0.45
CA GLY A 200 -7.52 -10.26 1.02
C GLY A 200 -7.71 -8.80 0.60
N HIS A 201 -8.03 -8.55 -0.67
CA HIS A 201 -8.35 -7.20 -1.15
C HIS A 201 -9.61 -6.61 -0.51
N GLU A 202 -10.61 -7.44 -0.18
CA GLU A 202 -11.79 -6.99 0.57
C GLU A 202 -11.41 -6.53 1.99
N LEU A 203 -10.50 -7.23 2.68
CA LEU A 203 -9.99 -6.78 3.99
C LEU A 203 -9.30 -5.41 3.90
N ILE A 204 -8.48 -5.20 2.85
CA ILE A 204 -7.81 -3.91 2.63
C ILE A 204 -8.85 -2.81 2.36
N LYS A 205 -9.84 -3.07 1.50
CA LYS A 205 -10.91 -2.11 1.18
C LYS A 205 -11.68 -1.69 2.44
N GLN A 206 -12.02 -2.63 3.33
CA GLN A 206 -12.71 -2.31 4.59
C GLN A 206 -11.86 -1.38 5.47
N ALA A 207 -10.58 -1.73 5.68
CA ALA A 207 -9.65 -0.89 6.44
C ALA A 207 -9.44 0.48 5.79
N TRP A 208 -9.37 0.53 4.46
CA TRP A 208 -9.24 1.77 3.70
C TRP A 208 -10.44 2.71 3.92
N LEU A 209 -11.67 2.17 3.85
CA LEU A 209 -12.89 2.95 4.08
C LEU A 209 -13.00 3.44 5.52
N GLU A 210 -12.59 2.61 6.51
CA GLU A 210 -12.49 3.03 7.91
C GLU A 210 -11.48 4.18 8.10
N GLY A 211 -10.33 4.12 7.41
CA GLY A 211 -9.34 5.21 7.38
C GLY A 211 -9.88 6.46 6.70
N PHE A 212 -10.50 6.33 5.54
CA PHE A 212 -11.08 7.43 4.77
C PHE A 212 -12.15 8.20 5.54
N SER A 213 -12.93 7.52 6.37
CA SER A 213 -13.95 8.16 7.21
C SER A 213 -13.39 9.10 8.30
N LYS A 214 -12.07 9.10 8.50
CA LYS A 214 -11.36 9.97 9.48
C LYS A 214 -10.75 11.22 8.84
N LEU A 215 -10.78 11.33 7.50
CA LEU A 215 -10.26 12.46 6.73
C LEU A 215 -11.31 13.56 6.57
#